data_3c179e8bd5b7d1f2f79d71c8965e6329
#
_entry.id   3c179e8bd5b7d1f2f79d71c8965e6329
#
_cell.length_a   1.000
_cell.length_b   1.000
_cell.length_c   1.000
_cell.angle_alpha   90.00
_cell.angle_beta   90.00
_cell.angle_gamma   90.00
#
_symmetry.space_group_name_H-M   'P 1'
#
loop_
_entity.id
_entity.type
_entity.pdbx_description
1 polymer ?
#
loop_
_entity_poly.entity_id
_entity_poly.type
_entity_poly.pdbx_seq_one_letter_code
_entity_poly.pdbx_strand_id
1 'polypeptide(L)'
;MALAPEDQRLSRFPLLRDVEAQRLTEASRQARWRRVQPGEVVIDFDDSSDEVFLIISGTVRIAVHSASGHEVILGEAGAGEIFGEMAAIDGLSRSANVTAVHNSVLCCLPRTVFLDLVLQTPAAALQLLRLLTGRLRLLDARNVELAVLPVRHRLVAELLRLGRPREDGQLRISPPPAQHILAARIGARREAVSRELSAMAREGKAVVSRQSILLPQPDLLREAVRRAMGGDPARVPRKPPAG
;
A
#
# COMPACT_ATOMS: atom_id res chain seq x y z
N MET A 1 26.89 -5.46 7.25
CA MET A 1 27.18 -4.02 7.35
C MET A 1 26.12 -3.42 8.29
N ALA A 2 26.52 -2.80 9.40
CA ALA A 2 25.59 -2.20 10.36
C ALA A 2 24.78 -1.06 9.69
N LEU A 3 23.56 -0.82 10.20
CA LEU A 3 22.76 0.34 9.78
C LEU A 3 23.37 1.62 10.36
N ALA A 4 23.28 2.72 9.63
CA ALA A 4 23.69 4.01 10.16
C ALA A 4 22.76 4.43 11.33
N PRO A 5 23.27 5.14 12.36
CA PRO A 5 22.43 5.60 13.48
C PRO A 5 21.21 6.42 13.06
N GLU A 6 21.30 7.11 11.94
CA GLU A 6 20.18 7.88 11.36
C GLU A 6 19.03 7.00 10.87
N ASP A 7 19.32 5.77 10.42
CA ASP A 7 18.31 4.81 9.98
C ASP A 7 17.52 4.23 11.17
N GLN A 8 18.04 4.36 12.39
CA GLN A 8 17.46 3.79 13.61
C GLN A 8 16.52 4.77 14.36
N ARG A 9 16.14 5.89 13.75
CA ARG A 9 15.30 6.89 14.40
C ARG A 9 13.80 6.58 14.24
N LEU A 10 13.18 6.06 15.29
CA LEU A 10 11.75 5.80 15.31
C LEU A 10 10.89 7.07 15.24
N SER A 11 11.43 8.22 15.68
CA SER A 11 10.72 9.52 15.62
C SER A 11 10.40 10.02 14.22
N ARG A 12 11.00 9.43 13.17
CA ARG A 12 10.68 9.75 11.77
C ARG A 12 9.32 9.24 11.30
N PHE A 13 8.72 8.31 12.08
CA PHE A 13 7.41 7.77 11.75
C PHE A 13 6.31 8.71 12.26
N PRO A 14 5.36 9.13 11.39
CA PRO A 14 4.25 9.99 11.82
C PRO A 14 3.49 9.44 13.02
N LEU A 15 3.33 8.12 13.09
CA LEU A 15 2.70 7.42 14.20
C LEU A 15 3.38 7.68 15.54
N LEU A 16 4.70 7.80 15.55
CA LEU A 16 5.52 7.87 16.78
C LEU A 16 6.06 9.28 17.05
N ARG A 17 5.65 10.28 16.30
CA ARG A 17 6.17 11.66 16.38
C ARG A 17 6.04 12.27 17.78
N ASP A 18 4.92 12.02 18.43
CA ASP A 18 4.57 12.60 19.73
C ASP A 18 4.95 11.69 20.91
N VAL A 19 5.66 10.58 20.66
CA VAL A 19 6.19 9.71 21.70
C VAL A 19 7.45 10.32 22.28
N GLU A 20 7.60 10.25 23.61
CA GLU A 20 8.76 10.76 24.32
C GLU A 20 10.07 10.15 23.82
N ALA A 21 11.11 10.95 23.62
CA ALA A 21 12.38 10.54 23.04
C ALA A 21 13.06 9.42 23.83
N GLN A 22 12.95 9.41 25.18
CA GLN A 22 13.50 8.37 26.01
C GLN A 22 12.86 7.01 25.73
N ARG A 23 11.52 6.96 25.57
CA ARG A 23 10.77 5.75 25.24
C ARG A 23 11.10 5.24 23.83
N LEU A 24 11.25 6.14 22.86
CA LEU A 24 11.70 5.77 21.51
C LEU A 24 13.11 5.17 21.52
N THR A 25 14.01 5.72 22.35
CA THR A 25 15.38 5.19 22.49
C THR A 25 15.34 3.77 23.09
N GLU A 26 14.54 3.55 24.12
CA GLU A 26 14.39 2.22 24.73
C GLU A 26 13.76 1.21 23.75
N ALA A 27 12.72 1.60 23.04
CA ALA A 27 12.11 0.77 22.02
C ALA A 27 13.10 0.43 20.88
N SER A 28 13.94 1.38 20.48
CA SER A 28 14.96 1.16 19.46
C SER A 28 16.02 0.13 19.87
N ARG A 29 16.33 0.02 21.17
CA ARG A 29 17.24 -1.01 21.71
C ARG A 29 16.63 -2.40 21.69
N GLN A 30 15.31 -2.51 21.83
CA GLN A 30 14.57 -3.77 21.80
C GLN A 30 14.17 -4.18 20.37
N ALA A 31 14.30 -3.26 19.41
CA ALA A 31 13.99 -3.51 18.01
C ALA A 31 15.03 -4.39 17.32
N ARG A 32 14.58 -5.24 16.40
CA ARG A 32 15.46 -5.91 15.44
C ARG A 32 15.46 -5.15 14.12
N TRP A 33 16.61 -5.01 13.50
CA TRP A 33 16.77 -4.31 12.23
C TRP A 33 17.10 -5.33 11.13
N ARG A 34 16.26 -5.39 10.10
CA ARG A 34 16.42 -6.33 8.98
C ARG A 34 16.61 -5.58 7.68
N ARG A 35 17.52 -6.09 6.84
CA ARG A 35 17.57 -5.76 5.42
C ARG A 35 16.96 -6.91 4.67
N VAL A 36 16.05 -6.62 3.75
CA VAL A 36 15.37 -7.61 2.93
C VAL A 36 15.53 -7.27 1.46
N GLN A 37 15.68 -8.30 0.65
CA GLN A 37 15.87 -8.18 -0.80
C GLN A 37 14.55 -8.31 -1.55
N PRO A 38 14.44 -7.82 -2.79
CA PRO A 38 13.26 -8.01 -3.61
C PRO A 38 12.89 -9.49 -3.73
N GLY A 39 11.61 -9.82 -3.52
CA GLY A 39 11.10 -11.19 -3.51
C GLY A 39 11.22 -11.92 -2.17
N GLU A 40 11.92 -11.36 -1.18
CA GLU A 40 12.02 -11.98 0.16
C GLU A 40 10.69 -11.85 0.89
N VAL A 41 10.18 -12.98 1.42
CA VAL A 41 8.98 -13.03 2.26
C VAL A 41 9.34 -12.54 3.67
N VAL A 42 8.61 -11.54 4.14
CA VAL A 42 8.78 -10.94 5.48
C VAL A 42 7.79 -11.52 6.46
N ILE A 43 6.54 -11.69 6.01
CA ILE A 43 5.44 -12.31 6.76
C ILE A 43 4.77 -13.33 5.86
N ASP A 44 4.50 -14.51 6.41
CA ASP A 44 3.66 -15.52 5.77
C ASP A 44 2.22 -15.46 6.29
N PHE A 45 1.26 -15.79 5.43
CA PHE A 45 -0.13 -15.90 5.82
C PHE A 45 -0.31 -16.98 6.88
N ASP A 46 -1.16 -16.72 7.87
CA ASP A 46 -1.49 -17.62 8.99
C ASP A 46 -0.33 -17.94 9.96
N ASP A 47 0.83 -17.27 9.82
CA ASP A 47 1.91 -17.32 10.82
C ASP A 47 1.41 -16.74 12.16
N SER A 48 1.83 -17.32 13.27
CA SER A 48 1.50 -16.90 14.63
C SER A 48 2.38 -15.75 15.16
N SER A 49 3.32 -15.24 14.36
CA SER A 49 4.16 -14.09 14.77
C SER A 49 3.33 -12.82 14.98
N ASP A 50 3.75 -11.95 15.88
CA ASP A 50 2.98 -10.76 16.30
C ASP A 50 3.78 -9.45 16.28
N GLU A 51 5.01 -9.48 15.75
CA GLU A 51 5.86 -8.29 15.61
C GLU A 51 5.24 -7.26 14.66
N VAL A 52 5.50 -5.98 14.92
CA VAL A 52 5.13 -4.87 14.03
C VAL A 52 6.35 -4.37 13.29
N PHE A 53 6.21 -4.14 12.00
CA PHE A 53 7.29 -3.73 11.11
C PHE A 53 7.10 -2.26 10.71
N LEU A 54 8.16 -1.47 10.89
CA LEU A 54 8.24 -0.09 10.44
C LEU A 54 9.21 -0.03 9.25
N ILE A 55 8.76 0.55 8.13
CA ILE A 55 9.56 0.62 6.91
C ILE A 55 10.42 1.86 6.93
N ILE A 56 11.74 1.66 7.08
CA ILE A 56 12.73 2.75 7.05
C ILE A 56 12.97 3.23 5.63
N SER A 57 13.14 2.26 4.72
CA SER A 57 13.33 2.49 3.29
C SER A 57 12.84 1.30 2.49
N GLY A 58 12.56 1.52 1.21
CA GLY A 58 12.07 0.47 0.31
C GLY A 58 10.54 0.40 0.26
N THR A 59 10.03 -0.73 -0.20
CA THR A 59 8.59 -0.98 -0.40
C THR A 59 8.30 -2.46 -0.23
N VAL A 60 7.23 -2.79 0.48
CA VAL A 60 6.70 -4.14 0.61
C VAL A 60 5.32 -4.24 -0.03
N ARG A 61 4.97 -5.43 -0.49
CA ARG A 61 3.64 -5.78 -1.02
C ARG A 61 2.91 -6.65 -0.02
N ILE A 62 1.66 -6.34 0.20
CA ILE A 62 0.73 -7.06 1.06
C ILE A 62 -0.26 -7.77 0.15
N ALA A 63 -0.31 -9.09 0.19
CA ALA A 63 -1.12 -9.90 -0.69
C ALA A 63 -1.67 -11.15 0.00
N VAL A 64 -2.77 -11.68 -0.54
CA VAL A 64 -3.32 -12.98 -0.15
C VAL A 64 -3.35 -13.89 -1.39
N HIS A 65 -3.02 -15.15 -1.21
CA HIS A 65 -3.12 -16.15 -2.26
C HIS A 65 -4.38 -17.00 -2.05
N SER A 66 -5.18 -17.15 -3.11
CA SER A 66 -6.29 -18.11 -3.07
C SER A 66 -5.77 -19.55 -3.12
N ALA A 67 -6.60 -20.52 -2.76
CA ALA A 67 -6.29 -21.94 -2.88
C ALA A 67 -5.92 -22.37 -4.32
N SER A 68 -6.38 -21.63 -5.33
CA SER A 68 -6.03 -21.83 -6.75
C SER A 68 -4.74 -21.11 -7.18
N GLY A 69 -4.00 -20.51 -6.24
CA GLY A 69 -2.74 -19.80 -6.53
C GLY A 69 -2.91 -18.40 -7.11
N HIS A 70 -4.12 -17.86 -7.16
CA HIS A 70 -4.32 -16.47 -7.59
C HIS A 70 -3.89 -15.51 -6.48
N GLU A 71 -2.97 -14.62 -6.82
CA GLU A 71 -2.56 -13.52 -5.94
C GLU A 71 -3.59 -12.39 -5.99
N VAL A 72 -4.03 -11.92 -4.82
CA VAL A 72 -4.83 -10.71 -4.64
C VAL A 72 -3.99 -9.71 -3.87
N ILE A 73 -3.60 -8.61 -4.51
CA ILE A 73 -2.79 -7.56 -3.89
C ILE A 73 -3.72 -6.61 -3.13
N LEU A 74 -3.58 -6.63 -1.81
CA LEU A 74 -4.32 -5.75 -0.90
C LEU A 74 -3.73 -4.33 -0.90
N GLY A 75 -2.41 -4.22 -1.00
CA GLY A 75 -1.72 -2.94 -1.03
C GLY A 75 -0.21 -3.06 -1.14
N GLU A 76 0.45 -1.91 -1.17
CA GLU A 76 1.89 -1.77 -0.98
C GLU A 76 2.11 -0.70 0.08
N ALA A 77 3.12 -0.92 0.92
CA ALA A 77 3.53 0.02 1.96
C ALA A 77 4.99 0.44 1.70
N GLY A 78 5.28 1.71 1.89
CA GLY A 78 6.58 2.33 1.64
C GLY A 78 7.23 2.93 2.89
N ALA A 79 8.34 3.63 2.70
CA ALA A 79 9.06 4.28 3.79
C ALA A 79 8.15 5.20 4.62
N GLY A 80 8.23 5.11 5.95
CA GLY A 80 7.40 5.85 6.91
C GLY A 80 6.07 5.15 7.25
N GLU A 81 5.73 4.05 6.60
CA GLU A 81 4.53 3.26 6.87
C GLU A 81 4.84 2.05 7.75
N ILE A 82 3.80 1.46 8.35
CA ILE A 82 3.88 0.25 9.20
C ILE A 82 3.03 -0.87 8.62
N PHE A 83 3.38 -2.11 8.94
CA PHE A 83 2.57 -3.29 8.64
C PHE A 83 2.74 -4.37 9.74
N GLY A 84 1.83 -5.37 9.74
CA GLY A 84 1.81 -6.44 10.74
C GLY A 84 1.17 -6.04 12.06
N GLU A 85 0.60 -4.83 12.15
CA GLU A 85 -0.04 -4.30 13.34
C GLU A 85 -1.32 -5.04 13.72
N MET A 86 -2.02 -5.68 12.78
CA MET A 86 -3.29 -6.37 13.07
C MET A 86 -3.07 -7.50 14.07
N ALA A 87 -2.15 -8.42 13.79
CA ALA A 87 -1.82 -9.51 14.70
C ALA A 87 -1.32 -9.02 16.07
N ALA A 88 -0.60 -7.89 16.11
CA ALA A 88 -0.18 -7.29 17.36
C ALA A 88 -1.36 -6.74 18.18
N ILE A 89 -2.40 -6.21 17.54
CA ILE A 89 -3.57 -5.61 18.18
C ILE A 89 -4.56 -6.69 18.65
N ASP A 90 -4.97 -7.59 17.75
CA ASP A 90 -6.06 -8.54 18.00
C ASP A 90 -5.57 -9.92 18.51
N GLY A 91 -4.27 -10.21 18.39
CA GLY A 91 -3.68 -11.49 18.82
C GLY A 91 -4.01 -12.66 17.90
N LEU A 92 -4.55 -12.41 16.70
CA LEU A 92 -4.83 -13.43 15.70
C LEU A 92 -3.60 -13.69 14.82
N SER A 93 -3.62 -14.78 14.03
CA SER A 93 -2.60 -15.08 13.03
C SER A 93 -2.50 -13.98 11.96
N ARG A 94 -1.41 -13.99 11.20
CA ARG A 94 -1.17 -13.05 10.11
C ARG A 94 -2.27 -13.12 9.05
N SER A 95 -2.87 -11.99 8.72
CA SER A 95 -3.99 -11.88 7.78
C SER A 95 -3.57 -11.85 6.31
N ALA A 96 -2.27 -11.71 6.01
CA ALA A 96 -1.75 -11.60 4.65
C ALA A 96 -0.27 -11.96 4.58
N ASN A 97 0.19 -12.31 3.38
CA ASN A 97 1.62 -12.39 3.06
C ASN A 97 2.19 -10.98 2.86
N VAL A 98 3.43 -10.78 3.28
CA VAL A 98 4.17 -9.54 3.00
C VAL A 98 5.50 -9.89 2.37
N THR A 99 5.74 -9.36 1.17
CA THR A 99 6.95 -9.60 0.37
C THR A 99 7.61 -8.29 0.01
N ALA A 100 8.93 -8.22 0.09
CA ALA A 100 9.69 -7.04 -0.34
C ALA A 100 9.60 -6.87 -1.87
N VAL A 101 9.25 -5.67 -2.33
CA VAL A 101 9.23 -5.29 -3.76
C VAL A 101 10.58 -4.71 -4.18
N HIS A 102 11.18 -3.93 -3.30
CA HIS A 102 12.50 -3.34 -3.47
C HIS A 102 13.40 -3.69 -2.28
N ASN A 103 14.72 -3.47 -2.42
CA ASN A 103 15.61 -3.52 -1.27
C ASN A 103 15.04 -2.65 -0.16
N SER A 104 14.76 -3.23 0.99
CA SER A 104 14.09 -2.56 2.08
C SER A 104 14.84 -2.72 3.40
N VAL A 105 14.72 -1.71 4.24
CA VAL A 105 15.20 -1.73 5.62
C VAL A 105 13.99 -1.65 6.53
N LEU A 106 13.87 -2.61 7.42
CA LEU A 106 12.75 -2.78 8.33
C LEU A 106 13.23 -2.70 9.79
N CYS A 107 12.49 -1.99 10.61
CA CYS A 107 12.58 -2.06 12.06
C CYS A 107 11.44 -2.95 12.56
N CYS A 108 11.78 -4.05 13.22
CA CYS A 108 10.85 -5.03 13.76
C CYS A 108 10.68 -4.78 15.26
N LEU A 109 9.53 -4.32 15.68
CA LEU A 109 9.20 -4.09 17.08
C LEU A 109 8.43 -5.28 17.64
N PRO A 110 8.83 -5.83 18.79
CA PRO A 110 8.00 -6.77 19.53
C PRO A 110 6.62 -6.18 19.82
N ARG A 111 5.58 -7.03 19.79
CA ARG A 111 4.19 -6.63 20.08
C ARG A 111 4.07 -5.76 21.33
N THR A 112 4.65 -6.23 22.44
CA THR A 112 4.57 -5.55 23.74
C THR A 112 5.16 -4.14 23.69
N VAL A 113 6.29 -3.97 22.99
CA VAL A 113 6.95 -2.67 22.82
C VAL A 113 6.11 -1.74 21.96
N PHE A 114 5.58 -2.24 20.84
CA PHE A 114 4.71 -1.45 19.97
C PHE A 114 3.45 -0.99 20.68
N LEU A 115 2.74 -1.92 21.36
CA LEU A 115 1.52 -1.58 22.08
C LEU A 115 1.79 -0.60 23.23
N ASP A 116 2.90 -0.76 23.96
CA ASP A 116 3.27 0.18 25.01
C ASP A 116 3.50 1.60 24.44
N LEU A 117 4.27 1.75 23.35
CA LEU A 117 4.49 3.04 22.74
C LEU A 117 3.19 3.73 22.33
N VAL A 118 2.25 2.96 21.76
CA VAL A 118 1.01 3.52 21.21
C VAL A 118 -0.01 3.78 22.32
N LEU A 119 -0.26 2.81 23.21
CA LEU A 119 -1.33 2.92 24.20
C LEU A 119 -1.00 3.91 25.33
N GLN A 120 0.28 4.07 25.65
CA GLN A 120 0.71 5.03 26.67
C GLN A 120 0.87 6.47 26.12
N THR A 121 0.66 6.69 24.80
CA THR A 121 0.75 7.99 24.16
C THR A 121 -0.55 8.29 23.41
N PRO A 122 -1.48 9.07 23.98
CA PRO A 122 -2.80 9.31 23.37
C PRO A 122 -2.73 9.84 21.93
N ALA A 123 -1.74 10.68 21.61
CA ALA A 123 -1.53 11.17 20.26
C ALA A 123 -1.15 10.04 19.29
N ALA A 124 -0.27 9.11 19.70
CA ALA A 124 0.10 7.95 18.88
C ALA A 124 -1.09 6.99 18.70
N ALA A 125 -1.87 6.75 19.77
CA ALA A 125 -3.10 5.96 19.67
C ALA A 125 -4.09 6.56 18.65
N LEU A 126 -4.29 7.88 18.68
CA LEU A 126 -5.14 8.56 17.70
C LEU A 126 -4.60 8.47 16.28
N GLN A 127 -3.28 8.56 16.09
CA GLN A 127 -2.66 8.37 14.78
C GLN A 127 -2.82 6.93 14.26
N LEU A 128 -2.70 5.92 15.12
CA LEU A 128 -2.98 4.53 14.74
C LEU A 128 -4.44 4.35 14.32
N LEU A 129 -5.39 4.89 15.08
CA LEU A 129 -6.81 4.84 14.72
C LEU A 129 -7.09 5.53 13.39
N ARG A 130 -6.48 6.69 13.12
CA ARG A 130 -6.58 7.38 11.83
C ARG A 130 -6.02 6.55 10.67
N LEU A 131 -4.86 5.91 10.88
CA LEU A 131 -4.25 5.02 9.89
C LEU A 131 -5.19 3.84 9.57
N LEU A 132 -5.71 3.15 10.59
CA LEU A 132 -6.63 2.03 10.41
C LEU A 132 -7.95 2.45 9.76
N THR A 133 -8.52 3.57 10.17
CA THR A 133 -9.71 4.15 9.55
C THR A 133 -9.47 4.50 8.08
N GLY A 134 -8.30 5.05 7.75
CA GLY A 134 -7.91 5.32 6.37
C GLY A 134 -7.83 4.04 5.52
N ARG A 135 -7.23 2.98 6.08
CA ARG A 135 -7.18 1.67 5.41
C ARG A 135 -8.57 1.07 5.22
N LEU A 136 -9.43 1.14 6.24
CA LEU A 136 -10.82 0.66 6.15
C LEU A 136 -11.58 1.37 5.04
N ARG A 137 -11.54 2.71 4.99
CA ARG A 137 -12.18 3.49 3.91
C ARG A 137 -11.68 3.11 2.52
N LEU A 138 -10.37 2.82 2.39
CA LEU A 138 -9.79 2.37 1.12
C LEU A 138 -10.31 0.98 0.73
N LEU A 139 -10.43 0.06 1.70
CA LEU A 139 -10.98 -1.29 1.48
C LEU A 139 -12.46 -1.22 1.11
N ASP A 140 -13.26 -0.38 1.77
CA ASP A 140 -14.67 -0.16 1.43
C ASP A 140 -14.82 0.35 -0.01
N ALA A 141 -14.02 1.36 -0.39
CA ALA A 141 -14.04 1.88 -1.76
C ALA A 141 -13.67 0.80 -2.80
N ARG A 142 -12.66 0.00 -2.53
CA ARG A 142 -12.27 -1.12 -3.42
C ARG A 142 -13.35 -2.20 -3.50
N ASN A 143 -14.00 -2.50 -2.38
CA ASN A 143 -15.10 -3.47 -2.35
C ASN A 143 -16.27 -3.01 -3.23
N VAL A 144 -16.65 -1.74 -3.14
CA VAL A 144 -17.65 -1.14 -4.02
C VAL A 144 -17.21 -1.19 -5.49
N GLU A 145 -15.95 -0.83 -5.80
CA GLU A 145 -15.40 -0.92 -7.16
C GLU A 145 -15.50 -2.36 -7.72
N LEU A 146 -15.15 -3.37 -6.92
CA LEU A 146 -15.22 -4.76 -7.32
C LEU A 146 -16.67 -5.23 -7.59
N ALA A 147 -17.61 -4.75 -6.79
CA ALA A 147 -19.03 -5.13 -6.91
C ALA A 147 -19.74 -4.45 -8.09
N VAL A 148 -19.39 -3.19 -8.41
CA VAL A 148 -20.15 -2.35 -9.33
C VAL A 148 -19.44 -2.14 -10.67
N LEU A 149 -18.09 -2.02 -10.68
CA LEU A 149 -17.36 -1.62 -11.87
C LEU A 149 -16.98 -2.80 -12.78
N PRO A 150 -17.19 -2.69 -14.10
CA PRO A 150 -16.56 -3.56 -15.09
C PRO A 150 -15.03 -3.49 -15.00
N VAL A 151 -14.34 -4.55 -15.47
CA VAL A 151 -12.87 -4.66 -15.44
C VAL A 151 -12.17 -3.42 -15.99
N ARG A 152 -12.68 -2.87 -17.10
CA ARG A 152 -12.15 -1.64 -17.71
C ARG A 152 -12.11 -0.48 -16.74
N HIS A 153 -13.21 -0.20 -16.02
CA HIS A 153 -13.27 0.93 -15.10
C HIS A 153 -12.43 0.69 -13.84
N ARG A 154 -12.35 -0.56 -13.36
CA ARG A 154 -11.43 -0.93 -12.29
C ARG A 154 -9.97 -0.72 -12.68
N LEU A 155 -9.60 -1.09 -13.91
CA LEU A 155 -8.25 -0.83 -14.44
C LEU A 155 -7.97 0.66 -14.53
N VAL A 156 -8.91 1.45 -15.06
CA VAL A 156 -8.78 2.91 -15.12
C VAL A 156 -8.61 3.51 -13.73
N ALA A 157 -9.42 3.11 -12.76
CA ALA A 157 -9.33 3.57 -11.37
C ALA A 157 -7.95 3.27 -10.76
N GLU A 158 -7.42 2.05 -11.01
CA GLU A 158 -6.08 1.68 -10.52
C GLU A 158 -4.98 2.47 -11.22
N LEU A 159 -5.03 2.67 -12.52
CA LEU A 159 -4.07 3.49 -13.24
C LEU A 159 -4.08 4.95 -12.77
N LEU A 160 -5.25 5.51 -12.47
CA LEU A 160 -5.38 6.85 -11.89
C LEU A 160 -4.74 6.94 -10.49
N ARG A 161 -4.82 5.89 -9.68
CA ARG A 161 -4.17 5.81 -8.35
C ARG A 161 -2.65 5.72 -8.45
N LEU A 162 -2.14 4.99 -9.43
CA LEU A 162 -0.71 4.79 -9.65
C LEU A 162 -0.05 5.98 -10.36
N GLY A 163 -0.83 6.76 -11.10
CA GLY A 163 -0.34 7.87 -11.91
C GLY A 163 0.19 9.03 -11.06
N ARG A 164 1.38 9.50 -11.39
CA ARG A 164 1.96 10.73 -10.84
C ARG A 164 1.68 11.89 -11.78
N PRO A 165 1.24 13.05 -11.25
CA PRO A 165 0.97 14.22 -12.08
C PRO A 165 2.24 14.74 -12.74
N ARG A 166 2.10 15.22 -13.96
CA ARG A 166 3.11 15.96 -14.70
C ARG A 166 2.68 17.43 -14.82
N GLU A 167 3.62 18.28 -15.20
CA GLU A 167 3.39 19.73 -15.41
C GLU A 167 2.35 20.01 -16.52
N ASP A 168 2.25 19.11 -17.50
CA ASP A 168 1.30 19.19 -18.63
C ASP A 168 -0.11 18.68 -18.28
N GLY A 169 -0.40 18.40 -17.01
CA GLY A 169 -1.69 17.89 -16.53
C GLY A 169 -1.94 16.41 -16.81
N GLN A 170 -1.03 15.73 -17.48
CA GLN A 170 -1.12 14.29 -17.71
C GLN A 170 -0.70 13.48 -16.47
N LEU A 171 -1.07 12.19 -16.41
CA LEU A 171 -0.54 11.27 -15.41
C LEU A 171 0.43 10.29 -16.03
N ARG A 172 1.57 10.07 -15.36
CA ARG A 172 2.57 9.09 -15.76
C ARG A 172 2.76 8.03 -14.69
N ILE A 173 2.79 6.78 -15.12
CA ILE A 173 3.12 5.60 -14.30
C ILE A 173 4.46 5.07 -14.80
N SER A 174 5.52 5.19 -14.00
CA SER A 174 6.88 4.77 -14.39
C SER A 174 7.65 4.27 -13.14
N PRO A 175 8.22 3.06 -13.17
CA PRO A 175 8.01 2.03 -14.19
C PRO A 175 6.56 1.51 -14.17
N PRO A 176 6.04 1.03 -15.32
CA PRO A 176 4.69 0.49 -15.36
C PRO A 176 4.65 -0.87 -14.66
N PRO A 177 3.65 -1.16 -13.81
CA PRO A 177 3.48 -2.48 -13.24
C PRO A 177 3.26 -3.53 -14.34
N ALA A 178 3.79 -4.73 -14.14
CA ALA A 178 3.50 -5.85 -15.04
C ALA A 178 1.98 -6.13 -15.07
N GLN A 179 1.48 -6.62 -16.21
CA GLN A 179 0.03 -6.82 -16.40
C GLN A 179 -0.59 -7.80 -15.39
N HIS A 180 0.17 -8.83 -14.93
CA HIS A 180 -0.30 -9.73 -13.89
C HIS A 180 -0.45 -9.02 -12.53
N ILE A 181 0.42 -8.04 -12.22
CA ILE A 181 0.31 -7.20 -11.02
C ILE A 181 -0.93 -6.31 -11.09
N LEU A 182 -1.18 -5.67 -12.25
CA LEU A 182 -2.41 -4.89 -12.44
C LEU A 182 -3.65 -5.77 -12.29
N ALA A 183 -3.61 -6.99 -12.81
CA ALA A 183 -4.69 -7.96 -12.70
C ALA A 183 -4.95 -8.35 -11.22
N ALA A 184 -3.90 -8.66 -10.46
CA ALA A 184 -3.98 -8.98 -9.05
C ALA A 184 -4.53 -7.81 -8.18
N ARG A 185 -4.24 -6.56 -8.57
CA ARG A 185 -4.73 -5.35 -7.89
C ARG A 185 -6.21 -5.06 -8.13
N ILE A 186 -6.74 -5.46 -9.27
CA ILE A 186 -8.14 -5.16 -9.67
C ILE A 186 -9.06 -6.38 -9.66
N GLY A 187 -8.59 -7.53 -9.17
CA GLY A 187 -9.36 -8.77 -9.15
C GLY A 187 -9.79 -9.21 -10.56
N ALA A 188 -8.86 -9.25 -11.51
CA ALA A 188 -9.10 -9.63 -12.89
C ALA A 188 -8.06 -10.65 -13.39
N ARG A 189 -8.29 -11.22 -14.58
CA ARG A 189 -7.30 -12.07 -15.25
C ARG A 189 -6.34 -11.20 -16.08
N ARG A 190 -5.09 -11.63 -16.22
CA ARG A 190 -4.03 -10.94 -16.99
C ARG A 190 -4.48 -10.60 -18.42
N GLU A 191 -5.17 -11.56 -19.08
CA GLU A 191 -5.66 -11.42 -20.46
C GLU A 191 -6.69 -10.31 -20.58
N ALA A 192 -7.54 -10.14 -19.56
CA ALA A 192 -8.53 -9.06 -19.52
C ALA A 192 -7.82 -7.70 -19.41
N VAL A 193 -6.82 -7.58 -18.54
CA VAL A 193 -6.00 -6.36 -18.42
C VAL A 193 -5.28 -6.04 -19.74
N SER A 194 -4.70 -7.05 -20.40
CA SER A 194 -4.01 -6.87 -21.69
C SER A 194 -4.95 -6.34 -22.77
N ARG A 195 -6.16 -6.91 -22.89
CA ARG A 195 -7.18 -6.44 -23.84
C ARG A 195 -7.61 -5.00 -23.58
N GLU A 196 -7.87 -4.67 -22.31
CA GLU A 196 -8.32 -3.31 -21.95
C GLU A 196 -7.23 -2.27 -22.14
N LEU A 197 -5.97 -2.54 -21.78
CA LEU A 197 -4.84 -1.65 -22.07
C LEU A 197 -4.66 -1.41 -23.56
N SER A 198 -4.77 -2.45 -24.38
CA SER A 198 -4.69 -2.35 -25.83
C SER A 198 -5.85 -1.54 -26.41
N ALA A 199 -7.06 -1.71 -25.90
CA ALA A 199 -8.22 -0.92 -26.29
C ALA A 199 -8.04 0.57 -25.90
N MET A 200 -7.60 0.85 -24.69
CA MET A 200 -7.33 2.22 -24.24
C MET A 200 -6.24 2.89 -25.09
N ALA A 201 -5.22 2.14 -25.51
CA ALA A 201 -4.17 2.67 -26.38
C ALA A 201 -4.72 3.03 -27.78
N ARG A 202 -5.53 2.17 -28.38
CA ARG A 202 -6.18 2.46 -29.68
C ARG A 202 -7.13 3.65 -29.61
N GLU A 203 -7.79 3.85 -28.47
CA GLU A 203 -8.70 4.99 -28.25
C GLU A 203 -7.97 6.29 -27.86
N GLY A 204 -6.64 6.30 -27.78
CA GLY A 204 -5.87 7.45 -27.33
C GLY A 204 -6.01 7.81 -25.85
N LYS A 205 -6.63 6.92 -25.04
CA LYS A 205 -6.85 7.10 -23.60
C LYS A 205 -5.64 6.74 -22.75
N ALA A 206 -4.70 5.98 -23.31
CA ALA A 206 -3.43 5.65 -22.69
C ALA A 206 -2.35 5.52 -23.77
N VAL A 207 -1.12 5.94 -23.46
CA VAL A 207 0.07 5.61 -24.24
C VAL A 207 0.90 4.61 -23.45
N VAL A 208 0.95 3.38 -23.96
CA VAL A 208 1.60 2.26 -23.26
C VAL A 208 2.95 1.97 -23.90
N SER A 209 4.01 2.02 -23.11
CA SER A 209 5.38 1.67 -23.48
C SER A 209 6.01 0.70 -22.47
N ARG A 210 7.20 0.21 -22.80
CA ARG A 210 7.99 -0.61 -21.84
C ARG A 210 8.42 0.18 -20.60
N GLN A 211 8.56 1.49 -20.70
CA GLN A 211 9.10 2.35 -19.65
C GLN A 211 7.99 3.07 -18.85
N SER A 212 6.81 3.26 -19.42
CA SER A 212 5.74 3.99 -18.78
C SER A 212 4.37 3.72 -19.40
N ILE A 213 3.34 3.97 -18.59
CA ILE A 213 1.96 4.20 -19.07
C ILE A 213 1.66 5.67 -18.84
N LEU A 214 1.25 6.38 -19.88
CA LEU A 214 0.85 7.78 -19.84
C LEU A 214 -0.67 7.86 -20.04
N LEU A 215 -1.34 8.64 -19.21
CA LEU A 215 -2.77 8.94 -19.32
C LEU A 215 -2.90 10.41 -19.76
N PRO A 216 -3.16 10.68 -21.05
CA PRO A 216 -3.16 12.06 -21.58
C PRO A 216 -4.29 12.92 -21.01
N GLN A 217 -5.44 12.32 -20.70
CA GLN A 217 -6.66 13.01 -20.27
C GLN A 217 -7.22 12.38 -18.99
N PRO A 218 -6.54 12.54 -17.84
CA PRO A 218 -6.93 11.86 -16.60
C PRO A 218 -8.31 12.29 -16.08
N ASP A 219 -8.73 13.54 -16.34
CA ASP A 219 -10.02 14.03 -15.88
C ASP A 219 -11.19 13.37 -16.59
N LEU A 220 -11.08 13.11 -17.90
CA LEU A 220 -12.09 12.34 -18.63
C LEU A 220 -12.18 10.90 -18.10
N LEU A 221 -11.05 10.31 -17.73
CA LEU A 221 -11.00 8.99 -17.14
C LEU A 221 -11.63 8.96 -15.75
N ARG A 222 -11.37 9.98 -14.92
CA ARG A 222 -12.02 10.14 -13.61
C ARG A 222 -13.53 10.25 -13.75
N GLU A 223 -13.98 11.06 -14.71
CA GLU A 223 -15.40 11.24 -14.97
C GLU A 223 -16.06 9.93 -15.45
N ALA A 224 -15.40 9.15 -16.32
CA ALA A 224 -15.91 7.86 -16.76
C ALA A 224 -16.09 6.87 -15.60
N VAL A 225 -15.11 6.80 -14.68
CA VAL A 225 -15.20 5.98 -13.45
C VAL A 225 -16.35 6.47 -12.57
N ARG A 226 -16.47 7.79 -12.36
CA ARG A 226 -17.52 8.39 -11.53
C ARG A 226 -18.92 8.06 -12.05
N ARG A 227 -19.15 8.19 -13.37
CA ARG A 227 -20.43 7.82 -14.01
C ARG A 227 -20.74 6.36 -13.82
N ALA A 228 -19.76 5.48 -14.00
CA ALA A 228 -19.93 4.05 -13.80
C ALA A 228 -20.25 3.67 -12.33
N MET A 229 -19.83 4.50 -11.37
CA MET A 229 -20.13 4.36 -9.93
C MET A 229 -21.51 4.93 -9.53
N GLY A 230 -22.30 5.46 -10.45
CA GLY A 230 -23.61 6.04 -10.14
C GLY A 230 -23.59 7.55 -9.81
N GLY A 231 -22.55 8.25 -10.19
CA GLY A 231 -22.54 9.72 -10.28
C GLY A 231 -22.33 10.51 -8.99
N ASP A 232 -22.12 9.89 -7.83
CA ASP A 232 -21.88 10.64 -6.57
C ASP A 232 -20.41 11.04 -6.40
N PRO A 233 -20.07 12.35 -6.44
CA PRO A 233 -18.69 12.84 -6.32
C PRO A 233 -18.08 12.65 -4.91
N ALA A 234 -18.87 12.30 -3.90
CA ALA A 234 -18.41 12.20 -2.51
C ALA A 234 -17.72 10.86 -2.18
N ARG A 235 -17.75 9.87 -3.08
CA ARG A 235 -17.32 8.49 -2.79
C ARG A 235 -15.93 8.07 -3.25
N VAL A 236 -15.14 8.93 -3.86
CA VAL A 236 -13.74 8.59 -4.19
C VAL A 236 -12.80 9.15 -3.12
N PRO A 237 -12.26 8.33 -2.22
CA PRO A 237 -11.30 8.81 -1.22
C PRO A 237 -10.04 9.34 -1.93
N ARG A 238 -9.72 10.61 -1.71
CA ARG A 238 -8.39 11.13 -2.04
C ARG A 238 -7.40 10.51 -1.06
N LYS A 239 -6.25 10.01 -1.56
CA LYS A 239 -5.13 9.67 -0.69
C LYS A 239 -4.81 10.92 0.14
N PRO A 240 -4.75 10.82 1.48
CA PRO A 240 -4.36 11.96 2.29
C PRO A 240 -2.98 12.44 1.85
N PRO A 241 -2.70 13.76 1.87
CA PRO A 241 -1.38 14.27 1.58
C PRO A 241 -0.38 13.62 2.53
N ALA A 242 0.77 13.24 1.98
CA ALA A 242 1.92 12.83 2.78
C ALA A 242 2.32 14.07 3.61
N GLY A 243 2.00 14.05 4.90
CA GLY A 243 2.40 15.05 5.86
C GLY A 243 3.82 14.81 6.38
#